data_0dd669496f457e49d8686acfac7ebf0d
#
_entry.id   0dd669496f457e49d8686acfac7ebf0d
#
_cell.length_a   1.000
_cell.length_b   1.000
_cell.length_c   1.000
_cell.angle_alpha   90.00
_cell.angle_beta   90.00
_cell.angle_gamma   90.00
#
_symmetry.space_group_name_H-M   'P 1'
#
loop_
_entity.id
_entity.type
_entity.pdbx_description
1 polymer ?
#
loop_
_entity_poly.entity_id
_entity_poly.type
_entity_poly.pdbx_seq_one_letter_code
_entity_poly.pdbx_strand_id
1 'polypeptide(L)'
;MRIVFLIFLVTVASYRAAFAQNNSINELRQMFDYDQKLPLDVKEVGFTDSNGVRIHDINYASPKFGRVTAYLVEPSVKGKYAGMVFGHWGYGNRTEFLPEAILYARAGVVSLLIDYPWVRPAPWRRNEPGEKPEAELDNYAATVIDLRRGIDLLQARSDVDSNRIAYVGHSTGAQWGAILSAIDKRVKAAVLMGGIPTEATIALESDDPEFVDFRKNTPKEQIDKYFKTIGVMDAINYVPYAAPTPLLFQFARYERYFNEAAMLKYARAASEPKIVEWYDTGHDLNDVQALIDRANWLQRQIGIKPVLPILQKKLSPIK
;
A
#
# COMPACT_ATOMS: atom_id res chain seq x y z
N MET A 1 47.10 13.14 -46.85
CA MET A 1 46.32 13.96 -45.90
C MET A 1 45.25 13.05 -45.32
N ARG A 2 45.53 12.46 -44.14
CA ARG A 2 44.61 11.52 -43.46
C ARG A 2 43.80 12.33 -42.47
N ILE A 3 42.48 12.40 -42.67
CA ILE A 3 41.53 13.02 -41.75
C ILE A 3 41.18 11.97 -40.68
N VAL A 4 41.58 12.24 -39.43
CA VAL A 4 41.23 11.45 -38.25
C VAL A 4 39.89 11.98 -37.75
N PHE A 5 38.85 11.18 -37.86
CA PHE A 5 37.56 11.43 -37.18
C PHE A 5 37.70 11.04 -35.69
N LEU A 6 37.74 12.01 -34.83
CA LEU A 6 37.59 11.82 -33.39
C LEU A 6 36.10 11.60 -33.08
N ILE A 7 35.73 10.38 -32.79
CA ILE A 7 34.41 10.04 -32.27
C ILE A 7 34.40 10.41 -30.79
N PHE A 8 33.69 11.49 -30.43
CA PHE A 8 33.32 11.78 -29.05
C PHE A 8 32.24 10.79 -28.62
N LEU A 9 32.64 9.72 -27.99
CA LEU A 9 31.72 8.87 -27.19
C LEU A 9 31.40 9.66 -25.92
N VAL A 10 30.28 10.39 -25.94
CA VAL A 10 29.69 10.96 -24.73
C VAL A 10 29.14 9.78 -23.92
N THR A 11 29.86 9.43 -22.87
CA THR A 11 29.45 8.43 -21.88
C THR A 11 28.29 8.98 -21.05
N VAL A 12 27.06 8.74 -21.52
CA VAL A 12 25.81 8.84 -20.74
C VAL A 12 25.64 7.56 -19.90
N ALA A 13 26.66 7.15 -19.19
CA ALA A 13 26.68 5.94 -18.42
C ALA A 13 27.19 6.16 -17.00
N SER A 14 26.63 7.09 -16.25
CA SER A 14 27.10 7.27 -14.86
C SER A 14 26.07 7.67 -13.83
N TYR A 15 24.79 7.86 -14.17
CA TYR A 15 23.77 8.25 -13.17
C TYR A 15 22.88 7.09 -12.66
N ARG A 16 23.09 5.86 -13.15
CA ARG A 16 22.26 4.70 -12.77
C ARG A 16 22.83 3.82 -11.65
N ALA A 17 23.99 4.12 -11.08
CA ALA A 17 24.69 3.20 -10.18
C ALA A 17 24.86 3.70 -8.74
N ALA A 18 24.32 4.86 -8.35
CA ALA A 18 24.62 5.45 -7.04
C ALA A 18 23.55 5.18 -5.95
N PHE A 19 22.40 4.60 -6.25
CA PHE A 19 21.30 4.42 -5.28
C PHE A 19 20.96 2.97 -4.93
N ALA A 20 21.67 1.99 -5.45
CA ALA A 20 21.61 0.63 -4.88
C ALA A 20 22.53 0.58 -3.67
N GLN A 21 22.13 1.20 -2.57
CA GLN A 21 22.65 0.83 -1.27
C GLN A 21 22.25 -0.63 -1.06
N ASN A 22 23.21 -1.57 -1.13
CA ASN A 22 23.02 -3.00 -0.90
C ASN A 22 22.76 -3.27 0.60
N ASN A 23 21.76 -2.61 1.16
CA ASN A 23 21.30 -2.93 2.50
C ASN A 23 20.65 -4.31 2.43
N SER A 24 21.05 -5.22 3.28
CA SER A 24 20.36 -6.50 3.40
C SER A 24 18.92 -6.26 3.84
N ILE A 25 17.98 -7.12 3.45
CA ILE A 25 16.57 -7.02 3.90
C ILE A 25 16.48 -6.97 5.44
N ASN A 26 17.44 -7.52 6.15
CA ASN A 26 17.49 -7.48 7.61
C ASN A 26 17.77 -6.07 8.14
N GLU A 27 18.64 -5.29 7.48
CA GLU A 27 18.89 -3.89 7.83
C GLU A 27 17.67 -3.02 7.52
N LEU A 28 17.06 -3.19 6.33
CA LEU A 28 15.84 -2.50 5.95
C LEU A 28 14.69 -2.78 6.93
N ARG A 29 14.58 -4.03 7.40
CA ARG A 29 13.54 -4.45 8.33
C ARG A 29 13.65 -3.77 9.70
N GLN A 30 14.86 -3.49 10.19
CA GLN A 30 15.08 -2.88 11.51
C GLN A 30 14.39 -1.51 11.64
N MET A 31 14.21 -0.78 10.53
CA MET A 31 13.49 0.50 10.51
C MET A 31 12.05 0.36 11.00
N PHE A 32 11.46 -0.81 10.86
CA PHE A 32 10.06 -1.09 11.19
C PHE A 32 9.90 -1.89 12.50
N ASP A 33 10.97 -2.01 13.29
CA ASP A 33 10.88 -2.74 14.55
C ASP A 33 10.13 -1.91 15.60
N TYR A 34 9.31 -2.60 16.37
CA TYR A 34 8.56 -2.06 17.50
C TYR A 34 8.28 -3.16 18.54
N ASP A 35 8.00 -2.76 19.75
CA ASP A 35 7.59 -3.70 20.81
C ASP A 35 6.15 -4.16 20.59
N GLN A 36 5.99 -5.42 20.13
CA GLN A 36 4.69 -6.04 19.91
C GLN A 36 3.88 -6.29 21.20
N LYS A 37 4.52 -6.24 22.36
CA LYS A 37 3.87 -6.44 23.68
C LYS A 37 3.16 -5.17 24.17
N LEU A 38 3.40 -4.01 23.56
CA LEU A 38 2.68 -2.79 23.91
C LEU A 38 1.16 -3.02 23.78
N PRO A 39 0.34 -2.51 24.71
CA PRO A 39 -1.11 -2.63 24.63
C PRO A 39 -1.64 -2.01 23.32
N LEU A 40 -2.61 -2.69 22.69
CA LEU A 40 -3.32 -2.12 21.53
C LEU A 40 -4.18 -0.91 21.92
N ASP A 41 -4.68 -0.89 23.14
CA ASP A 41 -5.55 0.16 23.68
C ASP A 41 -6.62 0.62 22.67
N VAL A 42 -7.38 -0.34 22.15
CA VAL A 42 -8.45 -0.08 21.16
C VAL A 42 -9.58 0.67 21.81
N LYS A 43 -9.99 1.80 21.21
CA LYS A 43 -11.16 2.58 21.63
C LYS A 43 -12.14 2.68 20.47
N GLU A 44 -13.39 2.33 20.72
CA GLU A 44 -14.48 2.55 19.80
C GLU A 44 -15.06 3.97 20.02
N VAL A 45 -15.23 4.72 18.94
CA VAL A 45 -15.76 6.07 18.94
C VAL A 45 -17.05 6.19 18.14
N GLY A 46 -17.41 5.18 17.37
CA GLY A 46 -18.63 5.11 16.59
C GLY A 46 -18.92 3.70 16.10
N PHE A 47 -20.19 3.43 15.83
CA PHE A 47 -20.67 2.11 15.43
C PHE A 47 -21.87 2.20 14.50
N THR A 48 -21.89 1.37 13.47
CA THR A 48 -23.04 1.16 12.58
C THR A 48 -23.23 -0.34 12.35
N ASP A 49 -24.44 -0.84 12.50
CA ASP A 49 -24.82 -2.22 12.10
C ASP A 49 -25.94 -2.13 11.07
N SER A 50 -25.67 -2.55 9.85
CA SER A 50 -26.62 -2.47 8.76
C SER A 50 -26.39 -3.56 7.72
N ASN A 51 -27.49 -4.17 7.27
CA ASN A 51 -27.47 -5.13 6.17
C ASN A 51 -26.45 -6.28 6.32
N GLY A 52 -26.27 -6.76 7.57
CA GLY A 52 -25.38 -7.87 7.89
C GLY A 52 -23.90 -7.50 7.97
N VAL A 53 -23.59 -6.20 8.07
CA VAL A 53 -22.22 -5.68 8.21
C VAL A 53 -22.17 -4.70 9.36
N ARG A 54 -21.15 -4.81 10.19
CA ARG A 54 -20.80 -3.87 11.26
C ARG A 54 -19.60 -3.04 10.87
N ILE A 55 -19.69 -1.76 11.12
CA ILE A 55 -18.61 -0.78 10.90
C ILE A 55 -18.35 -0.12 12.23
N HIS A 56 -17.16 -0.36 12.79
CA HIS A 56 -16.69 0.27 14.02
C HIS A 56 -15.74 1.40 13.66
N ASP A 57 -16.03 2.61 14.05
CA ASP A 57 -15.06 3.69 14.06
C ASP A 57 -14.21 3.54 15.31
N ILE A 58 -12.95 3.18 15.14
CA ILE A 58 -12.02 2.90 16.23
C ILE A 58 -10.76 3.73 16.14
N ASN A 59 -10.03 3.75 17.23
CA ASN A 59 -8.63 4.11 17.21
C ASN A 59 -7.84 3.16 18.13
N TYR A 60 -6.54 2.97 17.83
CA TYR A 60 -5.65 2.13 18.63
C TYR A 60 -4.28 2.80 18.79
N ALA A 61 -3.51 2.38 19.79
CA ALA A 61 -2.22 2.98 20.10
C ALA A 61 -1.20 2.70 18.98
N SER A 62 -0.56 3.77 18.47
CA SER A 62 0.61 3.67 17.58
C SER A 62 1.88 3.45 18.41
N PRO A 63 2.76 2.50 18.04
CA PRO A 63 4.05 2.34 18.70
C PRO A 63 5.00 3.53 18.50
N LYS A 64 4.76 4.36 17.49
CA LYS A 64 5.59 5.51 17.14
C LYS A 64 5.07 6.82 17.72
N PHE A 65 3.78 7.09 17.57
CA PHE A 65 3.20 8.35 18.06
C PHE A 65 1.66 8.31 18.06
N GLY A 66 1.08 8.60 19.20
CA GLY A 66 -0.34 8.88 19.34
C GLY A 66 -1.23 7.68 19.01
N ARG A 67 -2.26 7.92 18.22
CA ARG A 67 -3.29 6.93 17.92
C ARG A 67 -3.52 6.82 16.41
N VAL A 68 -3.75 5.60 15.97
CA VAL A 68 -4.16 5.28 14.60
C VAL A 68 -5.68 5.28 14.54
N THR A 69 -6.28 6.18 13.78
CA THR A 69 -7.71 6.14 13.49
C THR A 69 -7.99 5.12 12.41
N ALA A 70 -9.06 4.33 12.56
CA ALA A 70 -9.37 3.25 11.65
C ALA A 70 -10.87 2.93 11.59
N TYR A 71 -11.30 2.31 10.49
CA TYR A 71 -12.52 1.53 10.46
C TYR A 71 -12.20 0.04 10.59
N LEU A 72 -12.92 -0.64 11.48
CA LEU A 72 -12.97 -2.09 11.55
C LEU A 72 -14.33 -2.53 10.99
N VAL A 73 -14.30 -3.23 9.87
CA VAL A 73 -15.52 -3.66 9.16
C VAL A 73 -15.63 -5.17 9.23
N GLU A 74 -16.77 -5.68 9.72
CA GLU A 74 -16.94 -7.10 9.99
C GLU A 74 -18.35 -7.63 9.65
N PRO A 75 -18.50 -8.94 9.42
CA PRO A 75 -19.82 -9.57 9.34
C PRO A 75 -20.59 -9.42 10.67
N SER A 76 -21.91 -9.16 10.62
CA SER A 76 -22.75 -9.12 11.83
C SER A 76 -22.98 -10.52 12.42
N VAL A 77 -22.78 -11.58 11.64
CA VAL A 77 -22.97 -12.98 12.06
C VAL A 77 -21.69 -13.49 12.71
N LYS A 78 -21.80 -14.27 13.77
CA LYS A 78 -20.64 -14.93 14.39
C LYS A 78 -20.03 -15.98 13.47
N GLY A 79 -18.69 -16.02 13.41
CA GLY A 79 -17.98 -16.98 12.55
C GLY A 79 -16.47 -16.93 12.74
N LYS A 80 -15.75 -17.67 11.90
CA LYS A 80 -14.30 -17.59 11.77
C LYS A 80 -13.98 -17.02 10.39
N TYR A 81 -13.27 -15.91 10.33
CA TYR A 81 -13.15 -15.07 9.15
C TYR A 81 -11.69 -14.91 8.70
N ALA A 82 -11.46 -14.57 7.44
CA ALA A 82 -10.19 -14.04 7.00
C ALA A 82 -10.00 -12.60 7.53
N GLY A 83 -8.76 -12.17 7.68
CA GLY A 83 -8.42 -10.78 7.98
C GLY A 83 -7.97 -10.04 6.73
N MET A 84 -8.20 -8.73 6.66
CA MET A 84 -7.71 -7.89 5.59
C MET A 84 -7.31 -6.51 6.11
N VAL A 85 -6.14 -6.03 5.68
CA VAL A 85 -5.71 -4.66 5.96
C VAL A 85 -5.69 -3.88 4.66
N PHE A 86 -6.26 -2.67 4.67
CA PHE A 86 -6.30 -1.78 3.52
C PHE A 86 -5.38 -0.59 3.69
N GLY A 87 -4.68 -0.22 2.61
CA GLY A 87 -3.87 0.98 2.51
C GLY A 87 -4.37 1.90 1.41
N HIS A 88 -4.76 3.12 1.79
CA HIS A 88 -5.28 4.13 0.87
C HIS A 88 -4.17 4.81 0.04
N TRP A 89 -4.52 5.58 -1.00
CA TRP A 89 -3.57 6.41 -1.74
C TRP A 89 -3.01 7.58 -0.90
N GLY A 90 -1.99 8.28 -1.38
CA GLY A 90 -1.21 9.25 -0.61
C GLY A 90 -2.00 10.28 0.16
N TYR A 91 -2.99 10.93 -0.48
CA TYR A 91 -3.89 11.92 0.15
C TYR A 91 -5.29 11.36 0.44
N GLY A 92 -5.47 10.05 0.31
CA GLY A 92 -6.69 9.37 0.73
C GLY A 92 -6.83 9.27 2.24
N ASN A 93 -7.80 8.52 2.69
CA ASN A 93 -8.01 8.19 4.09
C ASN A 93 -8.72 6.84 4.21
N ARG A 94 -9.00 6.39 5.42
CA ARG A 94 -9.67 5.13 5.74
C ARG A 94 -11.02 4.90 5.03
N THR A 95 -11.59 5.90 4.36
CA THR A 95 -12.86 5.74 3.64
C THR A 95 -12.71 5.21 2.22
N GLU A 96 -11.51 5.26 1.62
CA GLU A 96 -11.29 4.87 0.22
C GLU A 96 -11.81 3.46 -0.07
N PHE A 97 -11.40 2.51 0.74
CA PHE A 97 -11.80 1.11 0.58
C PHE A 97 -13.05 0.71 1.39
N LEU A 98 -13.76 1.65 2.01
CA LEU A 98 -14.92 1.32 2.83
C LEU A 98 -16.01 0.57 2.06
N PRO A 99 -16.39 0.95 0.82
CA PRO A 99 -17.36 0.19 0.02
C PRO A 99 -16.89 -1.25 -0.26
N GLU A 100 -15.61 -1.43 -0.55
CA GLU A 100 -15.02 -2.75 -0.82
C GLU A 100 -14.93 -3.60 0.46
N ALA A 101 -14.56 -3.01 1.59
CA ALA A 101 -14.55 -3.68 2.90
C ALA A 101 -15.95 -4.16 3.32
N ILE A 102 -17.00 -3.38 3.04
CA ILE A 102 -18.40 -3.79 3.25
C ILE A 102 -18.75 -4.99 2.37
N LEU A 103 -18.30 -5.01 1.12
CA LEU A 103 -18.48 -6.14 0.21
C LEU A 103 -17.76 -7.38 0.73
N TYR A 104 -16.51 -7.24 1.17
CA TYR A 104 -15.72 -8.35 1.71
C TYR A 104 -16.24 -8.84 3.08
N ALA A 105 -16.84 -7.98 3.89
CA ALA A 105 -17.49 -8.43 5.11
C ALA A 105 -18.61 -9.45 4.81
N ARG A 106 -19.41 -9.20 3.76
CA ARG A 106 -20.41 -10.15 3.26
C ARG A 106 -19.79 -11.45 2.72
N ALA A 107 -18.55 -11.39 2.25
CA ALA A 107 -17.76 -12.53 1.80
C ALA A 107 -17.01 -13.24 2.95
N GLY A 108 -17.17 -12.83 4.20
CA GLY A 108 -16.56 -13.47 5.37
C GLY A 108 -15.16 -12.95 5.68
N VAL A 109 -14.97 -11.65 5.65
CA VAL A 109 -13.71 -10.98 5.97
C VAL A 109 -13.94 -9.95 7.09
N VAL A 110 -12.98 -9.86 8.01
CA VAL A 110 -12.83 -8.74 8.94
C VAL A 110 -11.75 -7.83 8.39
N SER A 111 -12.12 -6.59 8.06
CA SER A 111 -11.25 -5.62 7.41
C SER A 111 -10.87 -4.48 8.34
N LEU A 112 -9.59 -4.06 8.27
CA LEU A 112 -9.08 -2.89 8.97
C LEU A 112 -8.58 -1.86 7.94
N LEU A 113 -9.13 -0.65 7.99
CA LEU A 113 -8.83 0.48 7.12
C LEU A 113 -8.27 1.61 7.99
N ILE A 114 -6.99 1.95 7.83
CA ILE A 114 -6.32 2.93 8.71
C ILE A 114 -6.14 4.28 8.02
N ASP A 115 -6.02 5.33 8.83
CA ASP A 115 -5.52 6.62 8.39
C ASP A 115 -4.00 6.70 8.57
N TYR A 116 -3.28 7.20 7.55
CA TYR A 116 -1.85 7.46 7.66
C TYR A 116 -1.57 8.68 8.54
N PRO A 117 -0.35 8.85 9.09
CA PRO A 117 -0.04 9.89 10.06
C PRO A 117 -0.42 11.30 9.64
N TRP A 118 -0.33 11.65 8.35
CA TRP A 118 -0.60 12.99 7.82
C TRP A 118 -2.07 13.28 7.52
N VAL A 119 -2.95 12.27 7.55
CA VAL A 119 -4.40 12.46 7.33
C VAL A 119 -5.25 12.19 8.57
N ARG A 120 -4.62 11.88 9.71
CA ARG A 120 -5.31 11.68 10.99
C ARG A 120 -5.94 12.99 11.48
N PRO A 121 -7.04 12.94 12.23
CA PRO A 121 -7.57 14.12 12.89
C PRO A 121 -6.59 14.61 13.99
N ALA A 122 -6.63 15.92 14.29
CA ALA A 122 -5.92 16.45 15.45
C ALA A 122 -6.39 15.73 16.74
N PRO A 123 -5.54 15.53 17.74
CA PRO A 123 -4.12 15.94 17.81
C PRO A 123 -3.15 14.89 17.21
N TRP A 124 -3.63 13.85 16.52
CA TRP A 124 -2.84 12.70 16.06
C TRP A 124 -2.20 12.88 14.70
N ARG A 125 -2.51 13.99 14.03
CA ARG A 125 -1.93 14.34 12.74
C ARG A 125 -0.45 14.67 12.87
N ARG A 126 0.34 14.19 11.91
CA ARG A 126 1.75 14.50 11.77
C ARG A 126 1.97 15.38 10.54
N ASN A 127 3.26 15.71 10.28
CA ASN A 127 3.67 16.57 9.18
C ASN A 127 3.11 16.08 7.83
N GLU A 128 2.79 17.04 6.97
CA GLU A 128 2.43 16.75 5.58
C GLU A 128 3.63 16.16 4.84
N PRO A 129 3.40 15.26 3.86
CA PRO A 129 4.43 14.79 2.96
C PRO A 129 5.09 15.96 2.18
N GLY A 130 6.38 15.84 1.90
CA GLY A 130 7.12 16.79 1.07
C GLY A 130 7.78 17.96 1.80
N GLU A 131 7.45 18.23 3.08
CA GLU A 131 8.04 19.37 3.78
C GLU A 131 9.52 19.16 4.13
N LYS A 132 9.85 18.02 4.75
CA LYS A 132 11.21 17.67 5.19
C LYS A 132 11.45 16.18 4.98
N PRO A 133 12.52 15.79 4.27
CA PRO A 133 12.75 14.40 3.93
C PRO A 133 12.89 13.48 5.15
N GLU A 134 13.50 13.94 6.22
CA GLU A 134 13.68 13.15 7.45
C GLU A 134 12.33 12.95 8.19
N ALA A 135 11.48 13.97 8.22
CA ALA A 135 10.13 13.87 8.82
C ALA A 135 9.21 12.99 7.98
N GLU A 136 9.36 13.02 6.65
CA GLU A 136 8.62 12.14 5.75
C GLU A 136 9.06 10.69 5.88
N LEU A 137 10.36 10.42 5.93
CA LEU A 137 10.87 9.08 6.20
C LEU A 137 10.31 8.52 7.51
N ASP A 138 10.26 9.34 8.58
CA ASP A 138 9.66 8.93 9.86
C ASP A 138 8.15 8.68 9.75
N ASN A 139 7.41 9.49 8.97
CA ASN A 139 6.00 9.26 8.68
C ASN A 139 5.76 7.95 7.91
N TYR A 140 6.59 7.66 6.91
CA TYR A 140 6.51 6.46 6.10
C TYR A 140 6.80 5.21 6.93
N ALA A 141 7.88 5.26 7.73
CA ALA A 141 8.20 4.18 8.66
C ALA A 141 7.09 3.97 9.70
N ALA A 142 6.54 5.05 10.26
CA ALA A 142 5.42 4.99 11.18
C ALA A 142 4.17 4.37 10.53
N THR A 143 3.89 4.68 9.26
CA THR A 143 2.76 4.09 8.52
C THR A 143 2.89 2.58 8.41
N VAL A 144 4.07 2.08 8.03
CA VAL A 144 4.32 0.63 7.92
C VAL A 144 4.22 -0.05 9.29
N ILE A 145 4.73 0.58 10.35
CA ILE A 145 4.61 0.08 11.72
C ILE A 145 3.13 0.03 12.16
N ASP A 146 2.35 1.06 11.86
CA ASP A 146 0.93 1.13 12.23
C ASP A 146 0.07 0.11 11.45
N LEU A 147 0.43 -0.18 10.19
CA LEU A 147 -0.18 -1.29 9.43
C LEU A 147 0.17 -2.65 10.06
N ARG A 148 1.42 -2.87 10.47
CA ARG A 148 1.83 -4.07 11.19
C ARG A 148 1.12 -4.20 12.54
N ARG A 149 0.92 -3.06 13.23
CA ARG A 149 0.13 -3.00 14.46
C ARG A 149 -1.34 -3.32 14.22
N GLY A 150 -1.88 -2.93 13.06
CA GLY A 150 -3.20 -3.36 12.60
C GLY A 150 -3.30 -4.88 12.39
N ILE A 151 -2.23 -5.52 11.90
CA ILE A 151 -2.15 -6.99 11.82
C ILE A 151 -2.17 -7.61 13.23
N ASP A 152 -1.45 -7.02 14.23
CA ASP A 152 -1.52 -7.47 15.61
C ASP A 152 -2.97 -7.42 16.13
N LEU A 153 -3.71 -6.33 15.83
CA LEU A 153 -5.11 -6.19 16.20
C LEU A 153 -5.99 -7.28 15.60
N LEU A 154 -5.82 -7.58 14.31
CA LEU A 154 -6.57 -8.65 13.65
C LEU A 154 -6.23 -10.02 14.25
N GLN A 155 -4.96 -10.30 14.54
CA GLN A 155 -4.54 -11.57 15.14
C GLN A 155 -5.01 -11.74 16.58
N ALA A 156 -5.17 -10.67 17.35
CA ALA A 156 -5.69 -10.72 18.71
C ALA A 156 -7.18 -11.08 18.80
N ARG A 157 -7.90 -11.04 17.68
CA ARG A 157 -9.33 -11.38 17.60
C ARG A 157 -9.54 -12.87 17.52
N SER A 158 -10.44 -13.39 18.34
CA SER A 158 -10.80 -14.81 18.34
C SER A 158 -11.57 -15.25 17.09
N ASP A 159 -12.20 -14.32 16.38
CA ASP A 159 -12.99 -14.56 15.16
C ASP A 159 -12.20 -14.40 13.86
N VAL A 160 -10.94 -13.98 13.91
CA VAL A 160 -10.03 -13.90 12.75
C VAL A 160 -9.11 -15.11 12.72
N ASP A 161 -8.94 -15.71 11.54
CA ASP A 161 -7.94 -16.73 11.29
C ASP A 161 -6.61 -16.07 10.93
N SER A 162 -5.63 -16.16 11.81
CA SER A 162 -4.30 -15.58 11.65
C SER A 162 -3.51 -16.11 10.43
N ASN A 163 -3.90 -17.27 9.89
CA ASN A 163 -3.31 -17.84 8.68
C ASN A 163 -3.97 -17.36 7.39
N ARG A 164 -4.94 -16.46 7.47
CA ARG A 164 -5.75 -15.97 6.35
C ARG A 164 -5.82 -14.44 6.35
N ILE A 165 -4.70 -13.77 6.57
CA ILE A 165 -4.61 -12.30 6.57
C ILE A 165 -4.01 -11.85 5.24
N ALA A 166 -4.73 -10.95 4.53
CA ALA A 166 -4.26 -10.33 3.29
C ALA A 166 -4.11 -8.81 3.43
N TYR A 167 -3.44 -8.22 2.45
CA TYR A 167 -3.31 -6.79 2.29
C TYR A 167 -3.82 -6.35 0.92
N VAL A 168 -4.51 -5.20 0.85
CA VAL A 168 -4.90 -4.53 -0.39
C VAL A 168 -4.52 -3.07 -0.28
N GLY A 169 -3.76 -2.57 -1.24
CA GLY A 169 -3.34 -1.17 -1.24
C GLY A 169 -3.34 -0.53 -2.61
N HIS A 170 -3.65 0.77 -2.66
CA HIS A 170 -3.70 1.57 -3.87
C HIS A 170 -2.64 2.67 -3.83
N SER A 171 -1.93 2.86 -4.97
CA SER A 171 -0.91 3.91 -5.12
C SER A 171 0.16 3.84 -4.02
N THR A 172 0.29 4.85 -3.17
CA THR A 172 1.13 4.84 -1.97
C THR A 172 0.80 3.65 -1.04
N GLY A 173 -0.49 3.27 -0.94
CA GLY A 173 -0.88 2.05 -0.20
C GLY A 173 -0.29 0.77 -0.81
N ALA A 174 -0.15 0.69 -2.12
CA ALA A 174 0.51 -0.45 -2.77
C ALA A 174 2.02 -0.49 -2.46
N GLN A 175 2.67 0.68 -2.31
CA GLN A 175 4.06 0.78 -1.85
C GLN A 175 4.23 0.16 -0.45
N TRP A 176 3.33 0.49 0.49
CA TRP A 176 3.34 -0.13 1.82
C TRP A 176 3.07 -1.63 1.78
N GLY A 177 2.20 -2.07 0.86
CA GLY A 177 1.93 -3.49 0.63
C GLY A 177 3.17 -4.26 0.18
N ALA A 178 3.99 -3.68 -0.69
CA ALA A 178 5.26 -4.25 -1.11
C ALA A 178 6.23 -4.42 0.07
N ILE A 179 6.36 -3.37 0.91
CA ILE A 179 7.20 -3.42 2.11
C ILE A 179 6.68 -4.49 3.08
N LEU A 180 5.38 -4.45 3.41
CA LEU A 180 4.76 -5.43 4.31
C LEU A 180 4.97 -6.87 3.86
N SER A 181 4.80 -7.15 2.56
CA SER A 181 5.01 -8.49 1.99
C SER A 181 6.42 -9.03 2.24
N ALA A 182 7.42 -8.14 2.20
CA ALA A 182 8.81 -8.49 2.42
C ALA A 182 9.13 -8.73 3.91
N ILE A 183 8.64 -7.86 4.80
CA ILE A 183 9.09 -7.81 6.20
C ILE A 183 8.15 -8.51 7.18
N ASP A 184 6.89 -8.77 6.82
CA ASP A 184 5.88 -9.34 7.72
C ASP A 184 5.16 -10.55 7.10
N LYS A 185 5.66 -11.74 7.38
CA LYS A 185 5.15 -13.00 6.81
C LYS A 185 3.79 -13.47 7.37
N ARG A 186 3.18 -12.66 8.22
CA ARG A 186 1.77 -12.81 8.61
C ARG A 186 0.82 -12.41 7.49
N VAL A 187 1.26 -11.54 6.57
CA VAL A 187 0.56 -11.25 5.31
C VAL A 187 0.68 -12.45 4.39
N LYS A 188 -0.45 -13.08 4.06
CA LYS A 188 -0.50 -14.31 3.24
C LYS A 188 -0.77 -14.03 1.77
N ALA A 189 -1.19 -12.83 1.42
CA ALA A 189 -1.40 -12.37 0.05
C ALA A 189 -1.44 -10.85 0.02
N ALA A 190 -0.91 -10.21 -1.03
CA ALA A 190 -0.96 -8.76 -1.17
C ALA A 190 -1.38 -8.34 -2.59
N VAL A 191 -2.35 -7.43 -2.67
CA VAL A 191 -2.79 -6.78 -3.91
C VAL A 191 -2.19 -5.38 -3.96
N LEU A 192 -1.46 -5.09 -5.04
CA LEU A 192 -0.72 -3.84 -5.26
C LEU A 192 -1.35 -3.12 -6.46
N MET A 193 -2.31 -2.21 -6.17
CA MET A 193 -3.08 -1.47 -7.17
C MET A 193 -2.37 -0.16 -7.51
N GLY A 194 -2.01 0.07 -8.79
CA GLY A 194 -1.33 1.30 -9.22
C GLY A 194 -0.04 1.57 -8.43
N GLY A 195 0.69 0.50 -8.09
CA GLY A 195 1.84 0.59 -7.19
C GLY A 195 3.02 1.31 -7.82
N ILE A 196 3.65 2.14 -7.02
CA ILE A 196 4.77 3.00 -7.38
C ILE A 196 6.08 2.26 -7.12
N PRO A 197 6.99 2.11 -8.13
CA PRO A 197 8.26 1.43 -7.91
C PRO A 197 9.20 2.21 -7.00
N THR A 198 9.31 3.53 -7.25
CA THR A 198 10.10 4.49 -6.46
C THR A 198 9.43 5.86 -6.50
N GLU A 199 9.52 6.61 -5.42
CA GLU A 199 9.04 8.00 -5.39
C GLU A 199 9.76 8.86 -6.42
N ALA A 200 11.05 8.62 -6.63
CA ALA A 200 11.85 9.33 -7.63
C ALA A 200 11.32 9.12 -9.06
N THR A 201 10.75 7.95 -9.40
CA THR A 201 10.18 7.72 -10.73
C THR A 201 9.06 8.69 -11.04
N ILE A 202 8.12 8.88 -10.10
CA ILE A 202 7.03 9.86 -10.30
C ILE A 202 7.59 11.27 -10.40
N ALA A 203 8.36 11.68 -9.41
CA ALA A 203 8.81 13.06 -9.32
C ALA A 203 9.74 13.49 -10.46
N LEU A 204 10.56 12.59 -10.98
CA LEU A 204 11.58 12.92 -11.98
C LEU A 204 11.18 12.58 -13.43
N GLU A 205 10.28 11.60 -13.63
CA GLU A 205 9.95 11.10 -14.96
C GLU A 205 8.50 11.40 -15.40
N SER A 206 7.61 11.80 -14.47
CA SER A 206 6.22 12.12 -14.80
C SER A 206 6.08 13.39 -15.63
N ASP A 207 5.17 13.34 -16.62
CA ASP A 207 4.73 14.53 -17.38
C ASP A 207 3.53 15.25 -16.72
N ASP A 208 3.06 14.77 -15.57
CA ASP A 208 2.00 15.44 -14.82
C ASP A 208 2.46 16.86 -14.42
N PRO A 209 1.62 17.90 -14.64
CA PRO A 209 1.99 19.30 -14.40
C PRO A 209 2.54 19.58 -13.00
N GLU A 210 2.02 18.90 -11.98
CA GLU A 210 2.48 19.05 -10.59
C GLU A 210 3.97 18.68 -10.45
N PHE A 211 4.39 17.55 -11.02
CA PHE A 211 5.77 17.10 -10.94
C PHE A 211 6.70 17.87 -11.91
N VAL A 212 6.16 18.33 -13.03
CA VAL A 212 6.89 19.24 -13.93
C VAL A 212 7.21 20.55 -13.19
N ASP A 213 6.25 21.13 -12.49
CA ASP A 213 6.43 22.35 -11.72
C ASP A 213 7.33 22.14 -10.50
N PHE A 214 7.22 21.01 -9.82
CA PHE A 214 8.14 20.64 -8.75
C PHE A 214 9.59 20.64 -9.26
N ARG A 215 9.88 19.97 -10.38
CA ARG A 215 11.25 19.93 -10.96
C ARG A 215 11.78 21.30 -11.39
N LYS A 216 10.90 22.19 -11.86
CA LYS A 216 11.29 23.55 -12.27
C LYS A 216 11.59 24.46 -11.08
N ASN A 217 10.85 24.29 -9.99
CA ASN A 217 10.86 25.22 -8.87
C ASN A 217 11.74 24.77 -7.70
N THR A 218 12.22 23.51 -7.72
CA THR A 218 13.03 22.94 -6.63
C THR A 218 14.49 22.79 -7.07
N PRO A 219 15.47 23.32 -6.31
CA PRO A 219 16.89 23.15 -6.62
C PRO A 219 17.28 21.67 -6.69
N LYS A 220 18.11 21.34 -7.68
CA LYS A 220 18.53 19.92 -7.90
C LYS A 220 19.15 19.29 -6.67
N GLU A 221 19.97 20.02 -5.92
CA GLU A 221 20.60 19.51 -4.68
C GLU A 221 19.55 19.13 -3.63
N GLN A 222 18.47 19.90 -3.51
CA GLN A 222 17.36 19.60 -2.61
C GLN A 222 16.60 18.36 -3.07
N ILE A 223 16.34 18.21 -4.38
CA ILE A 223 15.75 17.02 -4.98
C ILE A 223 16.61 15.79 -4.70
N ASP A 224 17.92 15.87 -4.98
CA ASP A 224 18.85 14.75 -4.78
C ASP A 224 18.92 14.33 -3.29
N LYS A 225 18.99 15.32 -2.37
CA LYS A 225 18.95 15.04 -0.93
C LYS A 225 17.65 14.37 -0.51
N TYR A 226 16.51 14.86 -1.00
CA TYR A 226 15.19 14.34 -0.70
C TYR A 226 15.08 12.85 -1.07
N PHE A 227 15.30 12.50 -2.33
CA PHE A 227 15.18 11.11 -2.78
C PHE A 227 16.27 10.19 -2.24
N LYS A 228 17.44 10.72 -1.91
CA LYS A 228 18.45 9.95 -1.17
C LYS A 228 17.94 9.55 0.22
N THR A 229 17.21 10.43 0.90
CA THR A 229 16.71 10.17 2.24
C THR A 229 15.53 9.20 2.23
N ILE A 230 14.51 9.45 1.39
CA ILE A 230 13.29 8.63 1.40
C ILE A 230 13.40 7.36 0.56
N GLY A 231 14.37 7.26 -0.35
CA GLY A 231 14.52 6.14 -1.30
C GLY A 231 14.75 4.78 -0.63
N VAL A 232 15.11 4.76 0.65
CA VAL A 232 15.13 3.53 1.45
C VAL A 232 13.73 2.91 1.58
N MET A 233 12.66 3.70 1.42
CA MET A 233 11.27 3.27 1.46
C MET A 233 10.71 2.86 0.08
N ASP A 234 11.51 2.94 -0.98
CA ASP A 234 11.06 2.58 -2.33
C ASP A 234 10.62 1.10 -2.41
N ALA A 235 9.43 0.87 -2.93
CA ALA A 235 8.82 -0.46 -3.03
C ALA A 235 9.68 -1.47 -3.79
N ILE A 236 10.44 -1.01 -4.79
CA ILE A 236 11.31 -1.86 -5.61
C ILE A 236 12.44 -2.52 -4.79
N ASN A 237 12.81 -1.95 -3.64
CA ASN A 237 13.80 -2.52 -2.73
C ASN A 237 13.28 -3.71 -1.93
N TYR A 238 11.95 -3.87 -1.83
CA TYR A 238 11.29 -4.85 -0.97
C TYR A 238 10.65 -6.00 -1.74
N VAL A 239 10.05 -5.74 -2.90
CA VAL A 239 9.34 -6.78 -3.67
C VAL A 239 10.18 -8.01 -4.03
N PRO A 240 11.54 -7.94 -4.18
CA PRO A 240 12.35 -9.15 -4.36
C PRO A 240 12.31 -10.12 -3.18
N TYR A 241 11.94 -9.63 -2.01
CA TYR A 241 11.88 -10.39 -0.75
C TYR A 241 10.45 -10.73 -0.31
N ALA A 242 9.46 -10.53 -1.18
CA ALA A 242 8.07 -10.81 -0.85
C ALA A 242 7.79 -12.31 -0.61
N ALA A 243 8.48 -13.22 -1.31
CA ALA A 243 8.29 -14.66 -1.15
C ALA A 243 8.33 -15.09 0.33
N PRO A 244 7.46 -16.04 0.76
CA PRO A 244 6.48 -16.79 -0.02
C PRO A 244 5.12 -16.07 -0.20
N THR A 245 4.98 -14.79 0.17
CA THR A 245 3.73 -14.02 0.03
C THR A 245 3.45 -13.77 -1.45
N PRO A 246 2.36 -14.32 -2.03
CA PRO A 246 1.98 -14.05 -3.41
C PRO A 246 1.55 -12.59 -3.60
N LEU A 247 1.93 -12.02 -4.75
CA LEU A 247 1.61 -10.66 -5.13
C LEU A 247 0.68 -10.63 -6.34
N LEU A 248 -0.36 -9.79 -6.29
CA LEU A 248 -1.15 -9.39 -7.44
C LEU A 248 -0.86 -7.92 -7.75
N PHE A 249 -0.21 -7.65 -8.88
CA PHE A 249 -0.07 -6.31 -9.43
C PHE A 249 -1.28 -6.01 -10.32
N GLN A 250 -1.93 -4.88 -10.08
CA GLN A 250 -2.96 -4.34 -10.95
C GLN A 250 -2.49 -2.99 -11.50
N PHE A 251 -2.33 -2.89 -12.81
CA PHE A 251 -1.86 -1.70 -13.49
C PHE A 251 -2.91 -1.13 -14.44
N ALA A 252 -2.92 0.20 -14.55
CA ALA A 252 -3.77 0.95 -15.45
C ALA A 252 -3.05 1.19 -16.80
N ARG A 253 -3.76 1.06 -17.94
CA ARG A 253 -3.22 1.41 -19.26
C ARG A 253 -3.12 2.92 -19.46
N TYR A 254 -4.01 3.69 -18.82
CA TYR A 254 -4.01 5.15 -18.86
C TYR A 254 -3.40 5.74 -17.57
N GLU A 255 -2.24 5.16 -17.18
CA GLU A 255 -1.47 5.64 -16.03
C GLU A 255 -0.87 7.03 -16.36
N ARG A 256 -1.08 8.01 -15.47
CA ARG A 256 -0.65 9.38 -15.70
C ARG A 256 0.66 9.76 -15.00
N TYR A 257 1.06 9.00 -14.00
CA TYR A 257 2.19 9.35 -13.15
C TYR A 257 3.49 8.69 -13.57
N PHE A 258 3.43 7.51 -14.15
CA PHE A 258 4.60 6.76 -14.56
C PHE A 258 4.31 5.83 -15.74
N ASN A 259 5.32 5.58 -16.54
CA ASN A 259 5.17 4.86 -17.80
C ASN A 259 5.14 3.32 -17.62
N GLU A 260 4.73 2.62 -18.67
CA GLU A 260 4.67 1.15 -18.69
C GLU A 260 6.02 0.50 -18.38
N ALA A 261 7.14 1.10 -18.82
CA ALA A 261 8.47 0.55 -18.56
C ALA A 261 8.81 0.52 -17.06
N ALA A 262 8.39 1.55 -16.31
CA ALA A 262 8.54 1.62 -14.85
C ALA A 262 7.69 0.55 -14.15
N MET A 263 6.43 0.37 -14.58
CA MET A 263 5.53 -0.66 -14.05
C MET A 263 6.07 -2.07 -14.29
N LEU A 264 6.53 -2.35 -15.51
CA LEU A 264 7.14 -3.64 -15.86
C LEU A 264 8.45 -3.89 -15.11
N LYS A 265 9.29 -2.86 -14.92
CA LYS A 265 10.51 -2.97 -14.12
C LYS A 265 10.18 -3.35 -12.67
N TYR A 266 9.15 -2.73 -12.10
CA TYR A 266 8.70 -3.01 -10.74
C TYR A 266 8.19 -4.45 -10.59
N ALA A 267 7.29 -4.87 -11.47
CA ALA A 267 6.75 -6.23 -11.45
C ALA A 267 7.84 -7.30 -11.70
N ARG A 268 8.82 -7.03 -12.60
CA ARG A 268 9.94 -7.95 -12.85
C ARG A 268 10.87 -8.10 -11.65
N ALA A 269 11.04 -7.04 -10.85
CA ALA A 269 11.86 -7.08 -9.65
C ALA A 269 11.26 -7.96 -8.55
N ALA A 270 9.94 -8.14 -8.54
CA ALA A 270 9.26 -8.91 -7.51
C ALA A 270 9.57 -10.40 -7.57
N SER A 271 9.70 -11.03 -6.39
CA SER A 271 9.82 -12.49 -6.28
C SER A 271 8.54 -13.22 -6.73
N GLU A 272 8.67 -14.50 -7.04
CA GLU A 272 7.52 -15.39 -7.23
C GLU A 272 6.98 -15.85 -5.85
N PRO A 273 5.65 -16.18 -5.75
CA PRO A 273 4.67 -16.16 -6.85
C PRO A 273 4.05 -14.76 -7.03
N LYS A 274 3.86 -14.35 -8.28
CA LYS A 274 3.20 -13.09 -8.63
C LYS A 274 2.33 -13.22 -9.87
N ILE A 275 1.34 -12.33 -9.97
CA ILE A 275 0.49 -12.12 -11.16
C ILE A 275 0.50 -10.64 -11.49
N VAL A 276 0.47 -10.30 -12.77
CA VAL A 276 0.38 -8.92 -13.28
C VAL A 276 -0.83 -8.82 -14.19
N GLU A 277 -1.76 -7.97 -13.84
CA GLU A 277 -2.99 -7.71 -14.61
C GLU A 277 -3.05 -6.25 -15.06
N TRP A 278 -3.58 -6.03 -16.26
CA TRP A 278 -3.69 -4.72 -16.88
C TRP A 278 -5.15 -4.40 -17.18
N TYR A 279 -5.56 -3.17 -16.83
CA TYR A 279 -6.93 -2.73 -16.98
C TYR A 279 -7.02 -1.46 -17.84
N ASP A 280 -8.07 -1.37 -18.63
CA ASP A 280 -8.34 -0.25 -19.54
C ASP A 280 -8.97 0.93 -18.79
N THR A 281 -8.24 1.44 -17.80
CA THR A 281 -8.66 2.47 -16.86
C THR A 281 -7.49 3.38 -16.47
N GLY A 282 -7.75 4.44 -15.71
CA GLY A 282 -6.74 5.34 -15.13
C GLY A 282 -6.16 4.84 -13.80
N HIS A 283 -5.27 5.64 -13.22
CA HIS A 283 -4.52 5.33 -12.00
C HIS A 283 -5.39 4.80 -10.84
N ASP A 284 -6.60 5.34 -10.68
CA ASP A 284 -7.51 4.98 -9.58
C ASP A 284 -8.01 3.53 -9.64
N LEU A 285 -7.80 2.83 -10.78
CA LEU A 285 -8.26 1.45 -10.99
C LEU A 285 -9.74 1.25 -10.62
N ASN A 286 -10.56 2.27 -10.88
CA ASN A 286 -12.02 2.27 -10.74
C ASN A 286 -12.66 1.46 -11.87
N ASP A 287 -12.35 0.17 -11.92
CA ASP A 287 -12.77 -0.78 -12.92
C ASP A 287 -13.40 -2.00 -12.26
N VAL A 288 -14.58 -2.40 -12.74
CA VAL A 288 -15.33 -3.53 -12.17
C VAL A 288 -14.57 -4.84 -12.37
N GLN A 289 -13.89 -5.01 -13.52
CA GLN A 289 -13.10 -6.22 -13.76
C GLN A 289 -11.90 -6.29 -12.81
N ALA A 290 -11.23 -5.16 -12.54
CA ALA A 290 -10.15 -5.10 -11.55
C ALA A 290 -10.62 -5.54 -10.15
N LEU A 291 -11.83 -5.10 -9.74
CA LEU A 291 -12.44 -5.54 -8.48
C LEU A 291 -12.75 -7.04 -8.48
N ILE A 292 -13.34 -7.56 -9.56
CA ILE A 292 -13.68 -8.99 -9.68
C ILE A 292 -12.42 -9.85 -9.65
N ASP A 293 -11.37 -9.46 -10.37
CA ASP A 293 -10.15 -10.24 -10.50
C ASP A 293 -9.39 -10.32 -9.16
N ARG A 294 -9.25 -9.18 -8.44
CA ARG A 294 -8.63 -9.21 -7.11
C ARG A 294 -9.47 -9.99 -6.10
N ALA A 295 -10.80 -9.90 -6.16
CA ALA A 295 -11.67 -10.68 -5.29
C ALA A 295 -11.55 -12.19 -5.56
N ASN A 296 -11.54 -12.62 -6.82
CA ASN A 296 -11.34 -14.00 -7.22
C ASN A 296 -9.94 -14.50 -6.85
N TRP A 297 -8.92 -13.64 -6.98
CA TRP A 297 -7.56 -13.99 -6.58
C TRP A 297 -7.47 -14.15 -5.07
N LEU A 298 -8.01 -13.21 -4.27
CA LEU A 298 -8.08 -13.31 -2.82
C LEU A 298 -8.87 -14.53 -2.34
N GLN A 299 -9.94 -14.91 -3.05
CA GLN A 299 -10.67 -16.15 -2.77
C GLN A 299 -9.72 -17.36 -2.84
N ARG A 300 -8.86 -17.44 -3.84
CA ARG A 300 -7.88 -18.53 -3.99
C ARG A 300 -6.80 -18.49 -2.93
N GLN A 301 -6.35 -17.30 -2.50
CA GLN A 301 -5.25 -17.12 -1.57
C GLN A 301 -5.64 -17.30 -0.09
N ILE A 302 -6.76 -16.70 0.31
CA ILE A 302 -7.18 -16.66 1.71
C ILE A 302 -8.60 -17.24 1.96
N GLY A 303 -9.21 -17.86 0.95
CA GLY A 303 -10.46 -18.60 1.09
C GLY A 303 -11.67 -17.76 1.51
N ILE A 304 -11.81 -16.54 0.99
CA ILE A 304 -13.03 -15.74 1.14
C ILE A 304 -14.17 -16.35 0.29
N LYS A 305 -15.41 -15.99 0.59
CA LYS A 305 -16.55 -16.43 -0.23
C LYS A 305 -16.52 -15.70 -1.60
N PRO A 306 -17.11 -16.30 -2.65
CA PRO A 306 -17.24 -15.64 -3.94
C PRO A 306 -17.95 -14.28 -3.84
N VAL A 307 -17.34 -13.23 -4.41
CA VAL A 307 -17.84 -11.86 -4.33
C VAL A 307 -18.87 -11.56 -5.44
N LEU A 308 -18.70 -12.14 -6.62
CA LEU A 308 -19.58 -11.88 -7.76
C LEU A 308 -21.07 -12.12 -7.47
N PRO A 309 -21.49 -13.23 -6.81
CA PRO A 309 -22.89 -13.41 -6.44
C PRO A 309 -23.41 -12.36 -5.45
N ILE A 310 -22.52 -11.79 -4.63
CA ILE A 310 -22.87 -10.73 -3.66
C ILE A 310 -23.14 -9.42 -4.42
N LEU A 311 -22.29 -9.08 -5.40
CA LEU A 311 -22.43 -7.89 -6.26
C LEU A 311 -23.71 -7.95 -7.10
N GLN A 312 -24.08 -9.14 -7.60
CA GLN A 312 -25.25 -9.34 -8.44
C GLN A 312 -26.57 -9.37 -7.66
N LYS A 313 -26.51 -9.51 -6.34
CA LYS A 313 -27.70 -9.56 -5.50
C LYS A 313 -28.36 -8.18 -5.42
N LYS A 314 -29.57 -8.04 -5.98
CA LYS A 314 -30.38 -6.85 -5.76
C LYS A 314 -30.77 -6.75 -4.30
N LEU A 315 -30.48 -5.62 -3.67
CA LEU A 315 -30.98 -5.31 -2.34
C LEU A 315 -32.47 -4.99 -2.42
N SER A 316 -33.25 -5.43 -1.43
CA SER A 316 -34.63 -5.01 -1.30
C SER A 316 -34.68 -3.50 -1.03
N PRO A 317 -35.68 -2.77 -1.59
CA PRO A 317 -35.85 -1.37 -1.23
C PRO A 317 -35.95 -1.21 0.27
N ILE A 318 -35.38 -0.14 0.81
CA ILE A 318 -35.60 0.23 2.22
C ILE A 318 -37.07 0.60 2.35
N LYS A 319 -37.79 -0.09 3.22
CA LYS A 319 -39.20 0.18 3.51
C LYS A 319 -39.34 1.39 4.44
#